data_a9ce04e6aac625a6bfc04330df550c50
#
_entry.id   a9ce04e6aac625a6bfc04330df550c50
#
_cell.length_a   1.000
_cell.length_b   1.000
_cell.length_c   1.000
_cell.angle_alpha   90.00
_cell.angle_beta   90.00
_cell.angle_gamma   90.00
#
_symmetry.space_group_name_H-M   'P 1'
#
loop_
_entity.id
_entity.type
_entity.pdbx_description
1 polymer ?
#
loop_
_entity_poly.entity_id
_entity_poly.type
_entity_poly.pdbx_seq_one_letter_code
_entity_poly.pdbx_strand_id
1 'polypeptide(L)'
;MKLQKVCLVLLCFFIATTFGAVAPAAPANAAGEMKPFPQQISYPGIIKPSHVTQAAMNQAVASYYDYWKATYLRNNLSSLPGGYYVKGNITGDPDGFTALGSSEGQGYGMIITVLMAGYDPNAKTIYDGLFKTARTYKSSGNPNLMGWVVADSKAAQGHFGSATDGDLDIAYSLILAHNQWGSGGAINYLQEAKKMITDGIKASYVTSGNRLNLGDWDGKDALNTRPSDWMLSHLRAFYEVTADETWIHVIDHLYDVYQQFSATYSPNTGLISDFVVGNPPRPAPEWYLDEFKETNQYYYNASRVPLRIVMDYALYGDTRAKALADKMVSWIKTKTGGAPANIKNGYKLDGTAIGNYATAVFVAPFISAGTANSNHQAWVNAGWDWMKNKKEDYFSDTYNLLNLLFLSGNWWKPGGATVPEAPNLALNKTAVSSTMEGVGFEPDKAVDGNQMTRWASREGTDPEWIYVDLGAVHQITGVKLRWEVAYAKRYKIEISTDSGAPEHWQEVYSTSSGDGGLDEIPLSPQPARYVRMYGIERGTPYGYSLYEFEVTGQ
;
A
#
# COMPACT_ATOMS: atom_id res chain seq x y z
N MET A 1 30.38 -26.63 -89.30
CA MET A 1 30.15 -27.03 -87.92
C MET A 1 29.91 -25.83 -87.08
N LYS A 2 28.67 -25.54 -86.80
CA LYS A 2 28.26 -24.40 -85.99
C LYS A 2 27.60 -24.92 -84.69
N LEU A 3 28.20 -24.65 -83.50
CA LEU A 3 27.62 -24.93 -82.24
C LEU A 3 26.57 -23.82 -81.90
N GLN A 4 25.35 -24.26 -81.67
CA GLN A 4 24.33 -23.40 -81.12
C GLN A 4 24.44 -23.32 -79.57
N LYS A 5 24.52 -22.13 -79.05
CA LYS A 5 24.43 -21.88 -77.60
C LYS A 5 22.96 -21.80 -77.21
N VAL A 6 22.52 -22.67 -76.32
CA VAL A 6 21.21 -22.58 -75.64
C VAL A 6 21.37 -21.71 -74.39
N CYS A 7 20.66 -20.57 -74.35
CA CYS A 7 20.54 -19.76 -73.15
C CYS A 7 19.42 -20.34 -72.27
N LEU A 8 19.80 -20.82 -71.07
CA LEU A 8 18.86 -21.20 -70.02
C LEU A 8 18.57 -19.95 -69.16
N VAL A 9 17.35 -19.44 -69.21
CA VAL A 9 16.89 -18.33 -68.35
C VAL A 9 16.42 -18.97 -67.04
N LEU A 10 17.19 -18.79 -65.94
CA LEU A 10 16.76 -19.13 -64.60
C LEU A 10 15.86 -18.01 -64.07
N LEU A 11 14.58 -18.32 -63.87
CA LEU A 11 13.60 -17.46 -63.20
C LEU A 11 13.75 -17.66 -61.71
N CYS A 12 14.42 -16.75 -60.98
CA CYS A 12 14.46 -16.76 -59.53
C CYS A 12 13.15 -16.17 -58.99
N PHE A 13 12.29 -17.03 -58.44
CA PHE A 13 11.17 -16.58 -57.60
C PHE A 13 11.73 -16.18 -56.21
N PHE A 14 11.74 -14.88 -55.91
CA PHE A 14 11.92 -14.40 -54.55
C PHE A 14 10.62 -14.61 -53.77
N ILE A 15 10.56 -15.61 -52.90
CA ILE A 15 9.53 -15.74 -51.90
C ILE A 15 9.96 -14.81 -50.74
N ALA A 16 9.34 -13.63 -50.66
CA ALA A 16 9.46 -12.73 -49.49
C ALA A 16 8.72 -13.38 -48.32
N THR A 17 9.41 -14.13 -47.48
CA THR A 17 8.90 -14.54 -46.18
C THR A 17 8.90 -13.29 -45.27
N THR A 18 7.75 -12.67 -45.09
CA THR A 18 7.51 -11.70 -44.04
C THR A 18 7.61 -12.44 -42.70
N PHE A 19 8.76 -12.33 -42.04
CA PHE A 19 8.84 -12.64 -40.60
C PHE A 19 8.02 -11.58 -39.88
N GLY A 20 6.74 -11.86 -39.62
CA GLY A 20 5.97 -11.15 -38.63
C GLY A 20 6.68 -11.33 -37.29
N ALA A 21 7.18 -10.25 -36.71
CA ALA A 21 7.63 -10.25 -35.34
C ALA A 21 6.43 -10.64 -34.46
N VAL A 22 6.41 -11.90 -34.02
CA VAL A 22 5.47 -12.34 -32.98
C VAL A 22 5.91 -11.60 -31.71
N ALA A 23 5.13 -10.61 -31.30
CA ALA A 23 5.28 -10.01 -29.99
C ALA A 23 5.26 -11.19 -28.97
N PRO A 24 6.18 -11.22 -27.98
CA PRO A 24 6.14 -12.24 -26.97
C PRO A 24 4.75 -12.20 -26.33
N ALA A 25 4.05 -13.31 -26.31
CA ALA A 25 2.77 -13.45 -25.62
C ALA A 25 3.00 -13.02 -24.18
N ALA A 26 2.11 -12.18 -23.65
CA ALA A 26 2.09 -11.89 -22.22
C ALA A 26 2.05 -13.24 -21.49
N PRO A 27 2.89 -13.45 -20.45
CA PRO A 27 2.89 -14.69 -19.71
C PRO A 27 1.45 -14.95 -19.20
N ALA A 28 0.98 -16.18 -19.34
CA ALA A 28 -0.30 -16.59 -18.79
C ALA A 28 -0.28 -16.31 -17.28
N ASN A 29 -1.32 -15.62 -16.77
CA ASN A 29 -1.45 -15.39 -15.34
C ASN A 29 -1.32 -16.72 -14.61
N ALA A 30 -0.44 -16.79 -13.61
CA ALA A 30 -0.40 -17.94 -12.72
C ALA A 30 -1.77 -18.05 -12.03
N ALA A 31 -2.37 -19.23 -12.04
CA ALA A 31 -3.67 -19.45 -11.44
C ALA A 31 -3.61 -19.12 -9.95
N GLY A 32 -4.30 -18.06 -9.50
CA GLY A 32 -4.38 -17.66 -8.09
C GLY A 32 -4.02 -16.21 -7.76
N GLU A 33 -3.50 -15.42 -8.70
CA GLU A 33 -3.25 -13.99 -8.46
C GLU A 33 -4.46 -13.15 -8.77
N MET A 34 -4.90 -12.37 -7.76
CA MET A 34 -6.08 -11.50 -7.90
C MET A 34 -5.75 -10.14 -8.54
N LYS A 35 -4.49 -9.71 -8.43
CA LYS A 35 -3.98 -8.44 -8.99
C LYS A 35 -2.70 -8.65 -9.79
N PRO A 36 -2.74 -9.44 -10.88
CA PRO A 36 -1.54 -9.77 -11.64
C PRO A 36 -0.95 -8.53 -12.32
N PHE A 37 0.36 -8.43 -12.35
CA PHE A 37 1.06 -7.46 -13.21
C PHE A 37 0.81 -7.79 -14.70
N PRO A 38 0.54 -6.78 -15.57
CA PRO A 38 0.49 -5.36 -15.29
C PRO A 38 -0.94 -4.86 -14.94
N GLN A 39 -1.05 -3.96 -13.95
CA GLN A 39 -2.33 -3.37 -13.54
C GLN A 39 -2.74 -2.13 -14.36
N GLN A 40 -1.79 -1.32 -14.79
CA GLN A 40 -1.99 -0.18 -15.70
C GLN A 40 -2.97 0.90 -15.17
N ILE A 41 -2.98 1.14 -13.88
CA ILE A 41 -3.92 2.04 -13.21
C ILE A 41 -3.70 3.48 -13.69
N SER A 42 -4.81 4.20 -13.90
CA SER A 42 -4.81 5.65 -14.05
C SER A 42 -5.26 6.27 -12.73
N TYR A 43 -4.32 6.90 -12.01
CA TYR A 43 -4.64 7.58 -10.76
C TYR A 43 -5.32 8.92 -11.07
N PRO A 44 -6.42 9.29 -10.36
CA PRO A 44 -7.09 10.57 -10.56
C PRO A 44 -6.12 11.75 -10.35
N GLY A 45 -6.07 12.67 -11.29
CA GLY A 45 -5.23 13.87 -11.22
C GLY A 45 -3.73 13.66 -11.39
N ILE A 46 -3.29 12.43 -11.72
CA ILE A 46 -1.88 12.07 -11.96
C ILE A 46 -1.65 11.85 -13.46
N ILE A 47 -0.60 12.45 -13.99
CA ILE A 47 -0.14 12.18 -15.36
C ILE A 47 0.87 11.03 -15.38
N LYS A 48 0.99 10.39 -16.55
CA LYS A 48 2.02 9.38 -16.85
C LYS A 48 2.96 9.88 -17.95
N PRO A 49 4.11 9.23 -18.17
CA PRO A 49 4.89 9.44 -19.40
C PRO A 49 3.99 9.30 -20.62
N SER A 50 3.91 10.35 -21.46
CA SER A 50 2.95 10.43 -22.57
C SER A 50 3.54 10.12 -23.94
N HIS A 51 4.88 10.04 -24.03
CA HIS A 51 5.63 9.82 -25.28
C HIS A 51 5.95 8.33 -25.54
N VAL A 52 5.57 7.47 -24.61
CA VAL A 52 5.75 6.01 -24.68
C VAL A 52 4.42 5.29 -24.45
N THR A 53 4.24 4.13 -25.08
CA THR A 53 3.02 3.33 -24.88
C THR A 53 3.00 2.68 -23.51
N GLN A 54 1.82 2.34 -23.01
CA GLN A 54 1.67 1.61 -21.75
C GLN A 54 2.41 0.24 -21.80
N ALA A 55 2.34 -0.43 -22.95
CA ALA A 55 3.06 -1.69 -23.16
C ALA A 55 4.59 -1.51 -23.02
N ALA A 56 5.14 -0.43 -23.57
CA ALA A 56 6.57 -0.12 -23.45
C ALA A 56 6.95 0.21 -21.97
N MET A 57 6.09 0.90 -21.24
CA MET A 57 6.31 1.13 -19.81
C MET A 57 6.32 -0.18 -19.02
N ASN A 58 5.34 -1.05 -19.25
CA ASN A 58 5.28 -2.35 -18.60
C ASN A 58 6.52 -3.21 -18.91
N GLN A 59 6.96 -3.22 -20.16
CA GLN A 59 8.18 -3.96 -20.56
C GLN A 59 9.43 -3.39 -19.89
N ALA A 60 9.54 -2.07 -19.74
CA ALA A 60 10.67 -1.45 -19.05
C ALA A 60 10.69 -1.85 -17.56
N VAL A 61 9.53 -1.83 -16.90
CA VAL A 61 9.40 -2.30 -15.49
C VAL A 61 9.79 -3.77 -15.38
N ALA A 62 9.26 -4.64 -16.23
CA ALA A 62 9.56 -6.08 -16.23
C ALA A 62 11.06 -6.34 -16.42
N SER A 63 11.69 -5.68 -17.40
CA SER A 63 13.14 -5.83 -17.65
C SER A 63 13.99 -5.29 -16.49
N TYR A 64 13.54 -4.21 -15.84
CA TYR A 64 14.23 -3.66 -14.68
C TYR A 64 14.08 -4.58 -13.45
N TYR A 65 12.89 -5.17 -13.25
CA TYR A 65 12.63 -6.16 -12.23
C TYR A 65 13.53 -7.41 -12.39
N ASP A 66 13.65 -7.95 -13.61
CA ASP A 66 14.52 -9.10 -13.88
C ASP A 66 15.98 -8.79 -13.51
N TYR A 67 16.46 -7.61 -13.89
CA TYR A 67 17.79 -7.15 -13.49
C TYR A 67 17.93 -7.03 -11.97
N TRP A 68 16.98 -6.34 -11.30
CA TRP A 68 16.99 -6.13 -9.85
C TRP A 68 16.96 -7.47 -9.11
N LYS A 69 16.07 -8.38 -9.52
CA LYS A 69 15.94 -9.72 -8.95
C LYS A 69 17.26 -10.51 -9.06
N ALA A 70 17.87 -10.54 -10.22
CA ALA A 70 19.14 -11.23 -10.44
C ALA A 70 20.28 -10.62 -9.62
N THR A 71 20.28 -9.29 -9.44
CA THR A 71 21.38 -8.55 -8.80
C THR A 71 21.27 -8.56 -7.28
N TYR A 72 20.07 -8.41 -6.71
CA TYR A 72 19.91 -8.13 -5.27
C TYR A 72 19.14 -9.22 -4.51
N LEU A 73 18.23 -9.97 -5.12
CA LEU A 73 17.47 -10.99 -4.41
C LEU A 73 18.31 -12.23 -4.14
N ARG A 74 18.32 -12.74 -2.91
CA ARG A 74 19.10 -13.88 -2.46
C ARG A 74 18.27 -14.83 -1.59
N ASN A 75 18.63 -16.12 -1.59
CA ASN A 75 18.01 -17.17 -0.78
C ASN A 75 19.02 -18.16 -0.20
N ASN A 76 20.23 -17.70 0.03
CA ASN A 76 21.38 -18.53 0.41
C ASN A 76 21.76 -18.43 1.91
N LEU A 77 20.82 -18.06 2.78
CA LEU A 77 21.04 -18.06 4.22
C LEU A 77 21.15 -19.51 4.74
N SER A 78 22.33 -19.92 5.17
CA SER A 78 22.56 -21.24 5.75
C SER A 78 21.86 -21.37 7.12
N SER A 79 21.77 -20.26 7.86
CA SER A 79 21.07 -20.16 9.15
C SER A 79 19.55 -20.17 9.03
N LEU A 80 19.00 -19.95 7.82
CA LEU A 80 17.56 -19.89 7.55
C LEU A 80 17.22 -20.48 6.17
N PRO A 81 17.23 -21.79 5.99
CA PRO A 81 16.86 -22.43 4.71
C PRO A 81 15.46 -22.00 4.23
N GLY A 82 15.34 -21.58 2.98
CA GLY A 82 14.10 -21.07 2.37
C GLY A 82 13.75 -19.63 2.76
N GLY A 83 14.58 -18.94 3.54
CA GLY A 83 14.51 -17.50 3.72
C GLY A 83 15.07 -16.77 2.50
N TYR A 84 14.39 -15.70 2.06
CA TYR A 84 14.87 -14.78 1.04
C TYR A 84 15.23 -13.43 1.68
N TYR A 85 16.21 -12.74 1.10
CA TYR A 85 16.56 -11.38 1.50
C TYR A 85 17.02 -10.54 0.31
N VAL A 86 16.94 -9.23 0.46
CA VAL A 86 17.50 -8.28 -0.50
C VAL A 86 18.90 -7.88 -0.03
N LYS A 87 19.91 -8.14 -0.86
CA LYS A 87 21.30 -7.77 -0.58
C LYS A 87 21.44 -6.25 -0.59
N GLY A 88 21.83 -5.69 0.55
CA GLY A 88 22.04 -4.26 0.73
C GLY A 88 23.49 -3.81 0.54
N ASN A 89 23.72 -2.50 0.69
CA ASN A 89 25.04 -1.86 0.67
C ASN A 89 25.55 -1.54 2.09
N ILE A 90 25.15 -2.29 3.11
CA ILE A 90 25.57 -2.03 4.48
C ILE A 90 27.07 -2.26 4.58
N THR A 91 27.80 -1.23 5.02
CA THR A 91 29.24 -1.28 5.23
C THR A 91 29.55 -1.52 6.72
N GLY A 92 30.57 -2.32 6.97
CA GLY A 92 30.98 -2.69 8.31
C GLY A 92 30.25 -3.93 8.84
N ASP A 93 30.63 -4.32 10.04
CA ASP A 93 30.08 -5.47 10.76
C ASP A 93 29.37 -4.96 12.03
N PRO A 94 28.09 -4.55 11.95
CA PRO A 94 27.35 -4.08 13.11
C PRO A 94 27.34 -5.14 14.20
N ASP A 95 27.79 -4.77 15.41
CA ASP A 95 27.93 -5.67 16.56
C ASP A 95 28.70 -6.99 16.27
N GLY A 96 29.61 -6.95 15.29
CA GLY A 96 30.42 -8.10 14.88
C GLY A 96 29.71 -9.08 13.92
N PHE A 97 28.54 -8.73 13.39
CA PHE A 97 27.84 -9.53 12.37
C PHE A 97 28.05 -8.96 10.98
N THR A 98 28.44 -9.79 10.03
CA THR A 98 28.51 -9.38 8.62
C THR A 98 27.12 -9.16 8.07
N ALA A 99 26.74 -7.89 7.87
CA ALA A 99 25.43 -7.51 7.37
C ALA A 99 25.29 -7.84 5.88
N LEU A 100 24.23 -8.57 5.53
CA LEU A 100 23.89 -8.97 4.16
C LEU A 100 22.76 -8.11 3.57
N GLY A 101 21.85 -7.63 4.41
CA GLY A 101 20.70 -6.83 4.07
C GLY A 101 20.11 -6.15 5.29
N SER A 102 19.06 -5.34 5.07
CA SER A 102 18.36 -4.58 6.10
C SER A 102 16.86 -4.83 6.08
N SER A 103 16.15 -4.40 7.14
CA SER A 103 14.69 -4.35 7.18
C SER A 103 14.13 -3.44 6.07
N GLU A 104 14.81 -2.34 5.72
CA GLU A 104 14.49 -1.48 4.56
C GLU A 104 14.46 -2.30 3.27
N GLY A 105 15.54 -3.04 2.98
CA GLY A 105 15.62 -3.90 1.80
C GLY A 105 14.56 -5.00 1.81
N GLN A 106 14.23 -5.53 2.99
CA GLN A 106 13.19 -6.54 3.14
C GLN A 106 11.82 -5.97 2.78
N GLY A 107 11.46 -4.79 3.30
CA GLY A 107 10.22 -4.09 2.99
C GLY A 107 10.09 -3.77 1.49
N TYR A 108 11.12 -3.20 0.88
CA TYR A 108 11.14 -2.94 -0.56
C TYR A 108 10.99 -4.22 -1.38
N GLY A 109 11.71 -5.27 -1.02
CA GLY A 109 11.64 -6.56 -1.71
C GLY A 109 10.25 -7.18 -1.65
N MET A 110 9.58 -7.10 -0.52
CA MET A 110 8.22 -7.59 -0.34
C MET A 110 7.22 -6.78 -1.19
N ILE A 111 7.30 -5.44 -1.19
CA ILE A 111 6.46 -4.59 -2.05
C ILE A 111 6.69 -4.89 -3.54
N ILE A 112 7.94 -4.89 -3.98
CA ILE A 112 8.28 -5.16 -5.38
C ILE A 112 7.74 -6.52 -5.81
N THR A 113 7.96 -7.56 -5.01
CA THR A 113 7.59 -8.93 -5.36
C THR A 113 6.07 -9.11 -5.47
N VAL A 114 5.29 -8.54 -4.54
CA VAL A 114 3.82 -8.63 -4.60
C VAL A 114 3.24 -7.86 -5.78
N LEU A 115 3.83 -6.72 -6.15
CA LEU A 115 3.39 -5.92 -7.31
C LEU A 115 3.77 -6.57 -8.65
N MET A 116 4.81 -7.43 -8.67
CA MET A 116 5.26 -8.16 -9.86
C MET A 116 4.66 -9.57 -9.99
N ALA A 117 3.79 -9.96 -9.08
CA ALA A 117 3.03 -11.21 -9.18
C ALA A 117 2.18 -11.23 -10.46
N GLY A 118 2.11 -12.38 -11.11
CA GLY A 118 1.52 -12.52 -12.45
C GLY A 118 2.53 -12.35 -13.60
N TYR A 119 3.61 -11.59 -13.39
CA TYR A 119 4.79 -11.60 -14.27
C TYR A 119 5.81 -12.65 -13.82
N ASP A 120 6.16 -12.64 -12.54
CA ASP A 120 7.07 -13.64 -11.97
C ASP A 120 6.28 -14.84 -11.42
N PRO A 121 6.41 -16.04 -12.02
CA PRO A 121 5.70 -17.22 -11.56
C PRO A 121 6.14 -17.69 -10.16
N ASN A 122 7.27 -17.19 -9.65
CA ASN A 122 7.78 -17.49 -8.32
C ASN A 122 7.46 -16.38 -7.29
N ALA A 123 6.70 -15.35 -7.67
CA ALA A 123 6.46 -14.18 -6.82
C ALA A 123 5.98 -14.56 -5.41
N LYS A 124 4.98 -15.45 -5.31
CA LYS A 124 4.46 -15.88 -4.01
C LYS A 124 5.52 -16.62 -3.18
N THR A 125 6.28 -17.53 -3.77
CA THR A 125 7.36 -18.28 -3.07
C THR A 125 8.45 -17.33 -2.57
N ILE A 126 8.83 -16.36 -3.38
CA ILE A 126 9.82 -15.34 -3.02
C ILE A 126 9.27 -14.47 -1.89
N TYR A 127 8.02 -14.00 -2.00
CA TYR A 127 7.36 -13.19 -1.00
C TYR A 127 7.29 -13.91 0.35
N ASP A 128 6.82 -15.16 0.37
CA ASP A 128 6.72 -15.98 1.57
C ASP A 128 8.11 -16.21 2.21
N GLY A 129 9.15 -16.35 1.39
CA GLY A 129 10.53 -16.47 1.86
C GLY A 129 11.09 -15.15 2.43
N LEU A 130 10.75 -14.00 1.83
CA LEU A 130 11.07 -12.67 2.37
C LEU A 130 10.35 -12.45 3.71
N PHE A 131 9.07 -12.76 3.78
CA PHE A 131 8.30 -12.68 5.02
C PHE A 131 8.85 -13.61 6.11
N LYS A 132 9.25 -14.85 5.75
CA LYS A 132 9.92 -15.76 6.68
C LYS A 132 11.18 -15.14 7.29
N THR A 133 11.99 -14.47 6.49
CA THR A 133 13.19 -13.76 6.98
C THR A 133 12.78 -12.62 7.92
N ALA A 134 11.84 -11.76 7.54
CA ALA A 134 11.37 -10.68 8.38
C ALA A 134 10.86 -11.16 9.75
N ARG A 135 10.13 -12.29 9.78
CA ARG A 135 9.60 -12.87 11.03
C ARG A 135 10.61 -13.68 11.84
N THR A 136 11.76 -14.04 11.24
CA THR A 136 12.83 -14.74 11.94
C THR A 136 13.82 -13.76 12.58
N TYR A 137 14.18 -12.70 11.86
CA TYR A 137 15.04 -11.61 12.38
C TYR A 137 14.17 -10.58 13.12
N LYS A 138 13.53 -11.00 14.21
CA LYS A 138 12.67 -10.12 15.02
C LYS A 138 13.49 -9.04 15.71
N SER A 139 12.88 -7.88 15.95
CA SER A 139 13.51 -6.89 16.81
C SER A 139 13.68 -7.38 18.24
N SER A 140 14.80 -6.98 18.86
CA SER A 140 15.08 -7.24 20.28
C SER A 140 14.19 -6.41 21.22
N GLY A 141 13.68 -5.25 20.76
CA GLY A 141 12.78 -4.39 21.53
C GLY A 141 11.33 -4.85 21.47
N ASN A 142 10.81 -5.11 20.26
CA ASN A 142 9.45 -5.57 20.05
C ASN A 142 9.41 -6.74 19.04
N PRO A 143 9.10 -7.98 19.46
CA PRO A 143 9.15 -9.14 18.57
C PRO A 143 8.08 -9.15 17.46
N ASN A 144 7.16 -8.17 17.42
CA ASN A 144 6.23 -7.97 16.32
C ASN A 144 6.85 -7.17 15.16
N LEU A 145 8.03 -6.58 15.36
CA LEU A 145 8.81 -5.81 14.41
C LEU A 145 10.03 -6.61 13.94
N MET A 146 10.69 -6.13 12.86
CA MET A 146 11.91 -6.73 12.34
C MET A 146 13.14 -6.00 12.88
N GLY A 147 14.17 -6.74 13.31
CA GLY A 147 15.51 -6.19 13.55
C GLY A 147 16.10 -5.64 12.25
N TRP A 148 16.78 -4.50 12.33
CA TRP A 148 17.21 -3.78 11.13
C TRP A 148 18.27 -4.50 10.27
N VAL A 149 18.97 -5.52 10.83
CA VAL A 149 20.04 -6.26 10.14
C VAL A 149 19.62 -7.69 9.81
N VAL A 150 19.94 -8.12 8.58
CA VAL A 150 19.95 -9.51 8.15
C VAL A 150 21.41 -9.98 8.02
N ALA A 151 21.79 -11.02 8.76
CA ALA A 151 23.11 -11.65 8.70
C ALA A 151 22.95 -13.18 8.71
N ASP A 152 23.84 -13.95 8.05
CA ASP A 152 23.75 -15.41 8.03
C ASP A 152 24.25 -16.03 9.35
N SER A 153 23.54 -15.73 10.43
CA SER A 153 23.83 -16.20 11.77
C SER A 153 22.55 -16.38 12.60
N LYS A 154 22.42 -17.50 13.31
CA LYS A 154 21.34 -17.69 14.28
C LYS A 154 21.41 -16.70 15.46
N ALA A 155 22.61 -16.27 15.83
CA ALA A 155 22.79 -15.30 16.91
C ALA A 155 22.31 -13.88 16.53
N ALA A 156 22.27 -13.56 15.24
CA ALA A 156 21.70 -12.30 14.76
C ALA A 156 20.16 -12.25 14.80
N GLN A 157 19.51 -13.42 14.89
CA GLN A 157 18.05 -13.54 14.93
C GLN A 157 17.52 -13.06 16.29
N GLY A 158 16.91 -11.87 16.35
CA GLY A 158 16.43 -11.25 17.58
C GLY A 158 17.48 -10.41 18.33
N HIS A 159 18.63 -10.09 17.71
CA HIS A 159 19.71 -9.34 18.33
C HIS A 159 19.53 -7.82 18.15
N PHE A 160 19.14 -7.38 16.96
CA PHE A 160 19.08 -5.96 16.62
C PHE A 160 17.71 -5.34 16.95
N GLY A 161 17.72 -4.05 17.32
CA GLY A 161 16.51 -3.22 17.37
C GLY A 161 15.91 -3.01 15.98
N SER A 162 14.73 -2.41 15.92
CA SER A 162 14.01 -2.15 14.66
C SER A 162 14.40 -0.80 14.03
N ALA A 163 13.99 -0.62 12.74
CA ALA A 163 13.99 0.65 12.04
C ALA A 163 12.60 0.88 11.42
N THR A 164 12.09 2.10 11.59
CA THR A 164 10.68 2.43 11.29
C THR A 164 10.33 2.22 9.81
N ASP A 165 11.21 2.61 8.87
CA ASP A 165 10.95 2.52 7.43
C ASP A 165 10.71 1.08 6.96
N GLY A 166 11.57 0.14 7.36
CA GLY A 166 11.45 -1.25 6.95
C GLY A 166 10.14 -1.88 7.42
N ASP A 167 9.77 -1.63 8.68
CA ASP A 167 8.57 -2.20 9.27
C ASP A 167 7.28 -1.63 8.67
N LEU A 168 7.25 -0.33 8.33
CA LEU A 168 6.12 0.28 7.63
C LEU A 168 5.91 -0.35 6.24
N ASP A 169 6.99 -0.53 5.46
CA ASP A 169 6.92 -1.16 4.15
C ASP A 169 6.55 -2.66 4.25
N ILE A 170 7.06 -3.40 5.25
CA ILE A 170 6.69 -4.81 5.51
C ILE A 170 5.20 -4.93 5.83
N ALA A 171 4.69 -4.13 6.77
CA ALA A 171 3.28 -4.18 7.16
C ALA A 171 2.35 -3.80 5.99
N TYR A 172 2.70 -2.77 5.23
CA TYR A 172 1.97 -2.39 4.02
C TYR A 172 1.98 -3.50 2.97
N SER A 173 3.13 -4.14 2.74
CA SER A 173 3.25 -5.25 1.80
C SER A 173 2.38 -6.46 2.17
N LEU A 174 2.17 -6.71 3.47
CA LEU A 174 1.27 -7.77 3.96
C LEU A 174 -0.20 -7.49 3.60
N ILE A 175 -0.62 -6.22 3.61
CA ILE A 175 -1.96 -5.85 3.12
C ILE A 175 -2.05 -6.08 1.61
N LEU A 176 -1.01 -5.71 0.86
CA LEU A 176 -0.93 -6.03 -0.57
C LEU A 176 -0.99 -7.55 -0.82
N ALA A 177 -0.26 -8.36 -0.06
CA ALA A 177 -0.26 -9.80 -0.19
C ALA A 177 -1.63 -10.44 0.12
N HIS A 178 -2.35 -9.91 1.12
CA HIS A 178 -3.73 -10.29 1.36
C HIS A 178 -4.61 -10.04 0.13
N ASN A 179 -4.49 -8.87 -0.50
CA ASN A 179 -5.25 -8.55 -1.70
C ASN A 179 -4.80 -9.33 -2.94
N GLN A 180 -3.56 -9.82 -2.98
CA GLN A 180 -3.00 -10.56 -4.10
C GLN A 180 -3.28 -12.05 -4.06
N TRP A 181 -3.18 -12.68 -2.87
CA TRP A 181 -3.24 -14.13 -2.70
C TRP A 181 -4.24 -14.59 -1.64
N GLY A 182 -4.96 -13.67 -0.98
CA GLY A 182 -5.85 -13.98 0.14
C GLY A 182 -5.10 -14.33 1.41
N SER A 183 -5.84 -14.59 2.48
CA SER A 183 -5.29 -14.94 3.80
C SER A 183 -5.75 -16.31 4.31
N GLY A 184 -6.34 -17.13 3.45
CA GLY A 184 -6.79 -18.49 3.78
C GLY A 184 -5.72 -19.58 3.65
N GLY A 185 -4.48 -19.24 3.26
CA GLY A 185 -3.38 -20.17 3.06
C GLY A 185 -2.56 -20.43 4.33
N ALA A 186 -1.32 -20.92 4.14
CA ALA A 186 -0.39 -21.20 5.23
C ALA A 186 0.01 -19.94 6.02
N ILE A 187 -0.04 -18.76 5.40
CA ILE A 187 0.20 -17.45 6.01
C ILE A 187 -1.11 -16.66 5.93
N ASN A 188 -1.62 -16.23 7.07
CA ASN A 188 -2.70 -15.26 7.15
C ASN A 188 -2.11 -13.85 7.09
N TYR A 189 -1.89 -13.33 5.85
CA TYR A 189 -1.25 -12.03 5.63
C TYR A 189 -1.98 -10.87 6.32
N LEU A 190 -3.32 -10.88 6.30
CA LEU A 190 -4.10 -9.81 6.94
C LEU A 190 -3.94 -9.80 8.45
N GLN A 191 -3.96 -10.98 9.09
CA GLN A 191 -3.74 -11.09 10.53
C GLN A 191 -2.32 -10.67 10.92
N GLU A 192 -1.31 -11.09 10.13
CA GLU A 192 0.08 -10.67 10.34
C GLU A 192 0.24 -9.15 10.15
N ALA A 193 -0.42 -8.56 9.14
CA ALA A 193 -0.46 -7.10 8.96
C ALA A 193 -1.07 -6.40 10.17
N LYS A 194 -2.29 -6.77 10.57
CA LYS A 194 -2.98 -6.16 11.72
C LYS A 194 -2.14 -6.25 13.00
N LYS A 195 -1.56 -7.42 13.26
CA LYS A 195 -0.70 -7.63 14.42
C LYS A 195 0.54 -6.74 14.39
N MET A 196 1.23 -6.69 13.25
CA MET A 196 2.41 -5.84 13.10
C MET A 196 2.06 -4.35 13.22
N ILE A 197 0.94 -3.91 12.64
CA ILE A 197 0.44 -2.53 12.71
C ILE A 197 0.11 -2.14 14.14
N THR A 198 -0.65 -2.97 14.89
CA THR A 198 -1.18 -2.64 16.21
C THR A 198 -0.15 -2.89 17.30
N ASP A 199 0.37 -4.13 17.38
CA ASP A 199 1.23 -4.59 18.48
C ASP A 199 2.71 -4.23 18.24
N GLY A 200 3.08 -3.98 16.99
CA GLY A 200 4.41 -3.55 16.58
C GLY A 200 4.50 -2.02 16.40
N ILE A 201 4.04 -1.53 15.26
CA ILE A 201 4.25 -0.15 14.78
C ILE A 201 3.57 0.87 15.69
N LYS A 202 2.27 0.74 15.94
CA LYS A 202 1.57 1.66 16.84
C LYS A 202 2.17 1.63 18.25
N ALA A 203 2.38 0.42 18.78
CA ALA A 203 2.91 0.23 20.12
C ALA A 203 4.32 0.79 20.30
N SER A 204 5.18 0.79 19.27
CA SER A 204 6.58 1.19 19.37
C SER A 204 6.88 2.55 18.74
N TYR A 205 6.30 2.89 17.60
CA TYR A 205 6.71 4.05 16.81
C TYR A 205 5.81 5.28 16.97
N VAL A 206 4.51 5.12 17.28
CA VAL A 206 3.65 6.27 17.47
C VAL A 206 3.92 6.89 18.85
N THR A 207 4.40 8.14 18.85
CA THR A 207 4.66 8.89 20.07
C THR A 207 3.37 9.42 20.70
N SER A 208 3.44 9.85 21.97
CA SER A 208 2.32 10.51 22.67
C SER A 208 1.83 11.78 21.95
N GLY A 209 2.70 12.42 21.13
CA GLY A 209 2.36 13.58 20.28
C GLY A 209 1.99 13.22 18.83
N ASN A 210 1.62 11.98 18.51
CA ASN A 210 1.28 11.51 17.16
C ASN A 210 2.42 11.67 16.13
N ARG A 211 3.68 11.65 16.56
CA ARG A 211 4.85 11.63 15.68
C ARG A 211 5.31 10.19 15.49
N LEU A 212 5.92 9.86 14.35
CA LEU A 212 6.64 8.61 14.16
C LEU A 212 8.09 8.79 14.61
N ASN A 213 8.55 7.98 15.56
CA ASN A 213 9.94 7.93 15.99
C ASN A 213 10.81 7.04 15.06
N LEU A 214 12.07 6.84 15.40
CA LEU A 214 13.08 6.26 14.51
C LEU A 214 13.21 4.74 14.60
N GLY A 215 12.75 4.15 15.71
CA GLY A 215 12.84 2.73 15.99
C GLY A 215 12.19 2.38 17.33
N ASP A 216 12.12 1.10 17.69
CA ASP A 216 11.55 0.62 18.96
C ASP A 216 12.47 0.85 20.18
N TRP A 217 13.67 1.36 19.94
CA TRP A 217 14.64 1.83 20.92
C TRP A 217 14.43 3.30 21.33
N ASP A 218 13.57 4.01 20.64
CA ASP A 218 13.29 5.43 20.87
C ASP A 218 12.09 5.62 21.83
N GLY A 219 12.05 6.72 22.55
CA GLY A 219 11.04 6.98 23.58
C GLY A 219 9.68 7.43 23.04
N LYS A 220 8.61 7.15 23.77
CA LYS A 220 7.25 7.59 23.44
C LYS A 220 7.07 9.11 23.42
N ASP A 221 7.90 9.85 24.10
CA ASP A 221 7.91 11.32 24.13
C ASP A 221 8.98 11.92 23.20
N ALA A 222 9.60 11.09 22.34
CA ALA A 222 10.61 11.53 21.40
C ALA A 222 10.04 12.60 20.45
N LEU A 223 10.85 13.63 20.21
CA LEU A 223 10.52 14.72 19.28
C LEU A 223 11.38 14.66 18.01
N ASN A 224 11.98 13.51 17.74
CA ASN A 224 12.74 13.21 16.54
C ASN A 224 11.90 12.36 15.59
N THR A 225 12.18 12.49 14.30
CA THR A 225 11.51 11.72 13.25
C THR A 225 12.32 11.81 11.96
N ARG A 226 12.19 10.82 11.10
CA ARG A 226 12.81 10.77 9.78
C ARG A 226 11.74 10.94 8.70
N PRO A 227 11.73 12.07 7.95
CA PRO A 227 10.66 12.34 6.97
C PRO A 227 10.50 11.30 5.86
N SER A 228 11.52 10.53 5.54
CA SER A 228 11.41 9.39 4.60
C SER A 228 10.50 8.26 5.12
N ASP A 229 10.25 8.23 6.43
CA ASP A 229 9.35 7.26 7.08
C ASP A 229 7.90 7.77 7.12
N TRP A 230 7.64 9.01 6.67
CA TRP A 230 6.29 9.54 6.55
C TRP A 230 5.58 8.95 5.33
N MET A 231 5.28 7.68 5.43
CA MET A 231 4.64 6.89 4.39
C MET A 231 3.11 7.04 4.49
N LEU A 232 2.62 8.25 4.20
CA LEU A 232 1.22 8.65 4.45
C LEU A 232 0.21 7.69 3.81
N SER A 233 0.46 7.22 2.59
CA SER A 233 -0.38 6.24 1.92
C SER A 233 -0.41 4.88 2.64
N HIS A 234 0.68 4.48 3.32
CA HIS A 234 0.73 3.27 4.12
C HIS A 234 -0.09 3.44 5.40
N LEU A 235 0.04 4.59 6.07
CA LEU A 235 -0.73 4.91 7.27
C LEU A 235 -2.24 4.94 6.99
N ARG A 236 -2.67 5.42 5.81
CA ARG A 236 -4.08 5.31 5.39
C ARG A 236 -4.52 3.87 5.19
N ALA A 237 -3.67 3.03 4.59
CA ALA A 237 -3.97 1.60 4.48
C ALA A 237 -4.04 0.91 5.85
N PHE A 238 -3.24 1.36 6.83
CA PHE A 238 -3.32 0.87 8.20
C PHE A 238 -4.65 1.26 8.85
N TYR A 239 -5.11 2.50 8.65
CA TYR A 239 -6.45 2.90 9.05
C TYR A 239 -7.53 2.02 8.41
N GLU A 240 -7.47 1.80 7.09
CA GLU A 240 -8.46 1.02 6.35
C GLU A 240 -8.59 -0.44 6.84
N VAL A 241 -7.51 -1.05 7.35
CA VAL A 241 -7.55 -2.45 7.84
C VAL A 241 -7.74 -2.58 9.35
N THR A 242 -7.50 -1.52 10.13
CA THR A 242 -7.60 -1.55 11.60
C THR A 242 -8.74 -0.71 12.14
N ALA A 243 -9.30 0.22 11.35
CA ALA A 243 -10.26 1.25 11.77
C ALA A 243 -9.77 2.09 12.98
N ASP A 244 -8.44 2.23 13.14
CA ASP A 244 -7.83 2.93 14.27
C ASP A 244 -7.51 4.38 13.88
N GLU A 245 -8.28 5.33 14.39
CA GLU A 245 -8.16 6.78 14.12
C GLU A 245 -6.78 7.36 14.46
N THR A 246 -5.97 6.66 15.24
CA THR A 246 -4.57 7.07 15.53
C THR A 246 -3.82 7.36 14.23
N TRP A 247 -4.04 6.58 13.18
CA TRP A 247 -3.35 6.75 11.89
C TRP A 247 -3.70 8.06 11.20
N ILE A 248 -4.96 8.49 11.31
CA ILE A 248 -5.40 9.80 10.77
C ILE A 248 -4.76 10.94 11.57
N HIS A 249 -4.73 10.83 12.90
CA HIS A 249 -4.09 11.83 13.74
C HIS A 249 -2.58 11.93 13.48
N VAL A 250 -1.90 10.80 13.23
CA VAL A 250 -0.49 10.78 12.84
C VAL A 250 -0.30 11.48 11.49
N ILE A 251 -1.10 11.16 10.48
CA ILE A 251 -1.03 11.79 9.16
C ILE A 251 -1.19 13.30 9.27
N ASP A 252 -2.20 13.78 9.97
CA ASP A 252 -2.47 15.21 10.13
C ASP A 252 -1.32 15.91 10.85
N HIS A 253 -0.82 15.32 11.94
CA HIS A 253 0.34 15.85 12.66
C HIS A 253 1.60 15.92 11.78
N LEU A 254 1.87 14.91 10.95
CA LEU A 254 3.04 14.92 10.04
C LEU A 254 2.91 16.03 8.98
N TYR A 255 1.72 16.30 8.44
CA TYR A 255 1.51 17.44 7.57
C TYR A 255 1.71 18.77 8.30
N ASP A 256 1.25 18.92 9.53
CA ASP A 256 1.48 20.11 10.34
C ASP A 256 2.98 20.35 10.61
N VAL A 257 3.71 19.29 10.95
CA VAL A 257 5.17 19.35 11.11
C VAL A 257 5.85 19.79 9.82
N TYR A 258 5.42 19.22 8.68
CA TYR A 258 5.98 19.61 7.36
C TYR A 258 5.71 21.08 7.06
N GLN A 259 4.49 21.55 7.26
CA GLN A 259 4.09 22.92 7.00
C GLN A 259 4.90 23.92 7.85
N GLN A 260 5.00 23.68 9.16
CA GLN A 260 5.77 24.52 10.09
C GLN A 260 7.26 24.53 9.72
N PHE A 261 7.82 23.35 9.44
CA PHE A 261 9.22 23.22 9.04
C PHE A 261 9.49 23.98 7.74
N SER A 262 8.70 23.74 6.71
CA SER A 262 8.94 24.33 5.39
C SER A 262 8.73 25.84 5.37
N ALA A 263 7.81 26.37 6.19
CA ALA A 263 7.61 27.81 6.33
C ALA A 263 8.85 28.51 6.88
N THR A 264 9.59 27.84 7.77
CA THR A 264 10.76 28.42 8.45
C THR A 264 12.05 28.16 7.69
N TYR A 265 12.30 26.92 7.25
CA TYR A 265 13.63 26.47 6.78
C TYR A 265 13.73 26.31 5.27
N SER A 266 12.59 26.12 4.56
CA SER A 266 12.58 25.85 3.11
C SER A 266 11.40 26.53 2.39
N PRO A 267 11.10 27.83 2.66
CA PRO A 267 9.92 28.50 2.14
C PRO A 267 9.87 28.54 0.60
N ASN A 268 11.02 28.51 -0.05
CA ASN A 268 11.13 28.60 -1.51
C ASN A 268 11.29 27.23 -2.21
N THR A 269 11.79 26.21 -1.49
CA THR A 269 12.12 24.90 -2.09
C THR A 269 11.12 23.81 -1.72
N GLY A 270 10.52 23.90 -0.55
CA GLY A 270 9.69 22.83 0.04
C GLY A 270 10.49 21.60 0.46
N LEU A 271 11.82 21.66 0.48
CA LEU A 271 12.66 20.56 0.92
C LEU A 271 12.55 20.34 2.45
N ILE A 272 12.82 19.13 2.88
CA ILE A 272 12.89 18.77 4.29
C ILE A 272 14.22 18.09 4.57
N SER A 273 14.73 18.20 5.80
CA SER A 273 15.99 17.56 6.20
C SER A 273 15.83 16.05 6.38
N ASP A 274 16.94 15.32 6.35
CA ASP A 274 16.97 13.88 6.59
C ASP A 274 16.35 13.52 7.95
N PHE A 275 16.60 14.35 8.98
CA PHE A 275 15.96 14.22 10.28
C PHE A 275 15.37 15.55 10.75
N VAL A 276 14.23 15.47 11.43
CA VAL A 276 13.53 16.59 12.05
C VAL A 276 13.43 16.35 13.55
N VAL A 277 13.76 17.35 14.35
CA VAL A 277 13.74 17.27 15.82
C VAL A 277 13.00 18.44 16.45
N GLY A 278 12.53 18.25 17.67
CA GLY A 278 11.99 19.31 18.53
C GLY A 278 10.56 19.73 18.21
N ASN A 279 10.06 20.60 19.08
CA ASN A 279 8.80 21.32 18.93
C ASN A 279 9.02 22.77 19.38
N PRO A 280 8.97 23.78 18.48
CA PRO A 280 8.66 23.68 17.04
C PRO A 280 9.68 22.82 16.26
N PRO A 281 9.27 22.23 15.12
CA PRO A 281 10.12 21.35 14.33
C PRO A 281 11.28 22.11 13.69
N ARG A 282 12.47 21.50 13.73
CA ARG A 282 13.71 22.06 13.15
C ARG A 282 14.59 20.95 12.57
N PRO A 283 15.55 21.26 11.69
CA PRO A 283 16.56 20.30 11.24
C PRO A 283 17.31 19.71 12.44
N ALA A 284 17.62 18.41 12.38
CA ALA A 284 18.52 17.79 13.35
C ALA A 284 19.93 18.40 13.28
N PRO A 285 20.81 18.19 14.25
CA PRO A 285 22.23 18.57 14.14
C PRO A 285 22.91 17.83 12.97
N GLU A 286 24.07 18.36 12.51
CA GLU A 286 24.97 17.57 11.66
C GLU A 286 25.39 16.27 12.37
N TRP A 287 25.66 15.21 11.59
CA TRP A 287 26.06 13.89 12.10
C TRP A 287 25.04 13.24 13.05
N TYR A 288 23.74 13.58 12.89
CA TYR A 288 22.72 13.00 13.74
C TYR A 288 22.67 11.47 13.55
N LEU A 289 22.72 10.72 14.64
CA LEU A 289 22.84 9.25 14.66
C LEU A 289 24.08 8.70 13.92
N ASP A 290 25.14 9.50 13.83
CA ASP A 290 26.41 9.13 13.19
C ASP A 290 26.30 8.67 11.72
N GLU A 291 25.18 9.02 11.04
CA GLU A 291 24.96 8.62 9.63
C GLU A 291 25.80 9.46 8.66
N PHE A 292 25.43 10.75 8.49
CA PHE A 292 26.08 11.68 7.57
C PHE A 292 26.24 13.06 8.20
N LYS A 293 27.21 13.83 7.69
CA LYS A 293 27.32 15.23 8.07
C LYS A 293 26.05 16.02 7.73
N GLU A 294 25.44 15.70 6.59
CA GLU A 294 24.32 16.42 5.98
C GLU A 294 22.95 16.02 6.51
N THR A 295 22.85 15.36 7.65
CA THR A 295 21.57 14.93 8.28
C THR A 295 20.60 16.08 8.57
N ASN A 296 21.11 17.31 8.64
CA ASN A 296 20.34 18.56 8.76
C ASN A 296 19.87 19.15 7.41
N GLN A 297 20.13 18.47 6.29
CA GLN A 297 19.84 18.90 4.93
C GLN A 297 18.96 17.87 4.20
N TYR A 298 18.54 18.19 2.97
CA TYR A 298 17.91 17.24 2.07
C TYR A 298 19.00 16.34 1.46
N TYR A 299 19.15 15.14 2.03
CA TYR A 299 20.21 14.23 1.65
C TYR A 299 19.66 12.82 1.39
N TYR A 300 20.40 11.74 1.67
CA TYR A 300 20.04 10.40 1.25
C TYR A 300 18.76 9.86 1.90
N ASN A 301 18.44 10.23 3.15
CA ASN A 301 17.15 9.85 3.75
C ASN A 301 15.98 10.63 3.10
N ALA A 302 16.07 11.95 3.09
CA ALA A 302 15.01 12.82 2.57
C ALA A 302 14.77 12.66 1.06
N SER A 303 15.74 12.12 0.30
CA SER A 303 15.60 11.87 -1.13
C SER A 303 14.34 11.04 -1.48
N ARG A 304 13.88 10.21 -0.55
CA ARG A 304 12.68 9.36 -0.70
C ARG A 304 11.36 10.13 -0.56
N VAL A 305 11.36 11.29 0.11
CA VAL A 305 10.16 12.04 0.49
C VAL A 305 9.25 12.41 -0.70
N PRO A 306 9.75 12.87 -1.86
CA PRO A 306 8.85 13.26 -2.95
C PRO A 306 7.94 12.13 -3.45
N LEU A 307 8.43 10.87 -3.49
CA LEU A 307 7.58 9.72 -3.81
C LEU A 307 6.54 9.46 -2.72
N ARG A 308 6.96 9.48 -1.43
CA ARG A 308 6.05 9.23 -0.30
C ARG A 308 4.89 10.24 -0.29
N ILE A 309 5.17 11.50 -0.60
CA ILE A 309 4.17 12.57 -0.67
C ILE A 309 3.23 12.36 -1.87
N VAL A 310 3.75 12.19 -3.09
CA VAL A 310 2.88 12.08 -4.26
C VAL A 310 1.99 10.83 -4.24
N MET A 311 2.43 9.76 -3.60
CA MET A 311 1.61 8.55 -3.42
C MET A 311 0.36 8.81 -2.59
N ASP A 312 0.41 9.69 -1.59
CA ASP A 312 -0.78 10.04 -0.80
C ASP A 312 -1.81 10.80 -1.65
N TYR A 313 -1.36 11.69 -2.54
CA TYR A 313 -2.27 12.32 -3.51
C TYR A 313 -2.79 11.31 -4.54
N ALA A 314 -1.92 10.48 -5.12
CA ALA A 314 -2.29 9.55 -6.17
C ALA A 314 -3.30 8.48 -5.73
N LEU A 315 -3.11 7.93 -4.51
CA LEU A 315 -3.89 6.81 -4.02
C LEU A 315 -5.09 7.24 -3.16
N TYR A 316 -5.02 8.43 -2.54
CA TYR A 316 -6.02 8.89 -1.57
C TYR A 316 -6.55 10.31 -1.81
N GLY A 317 -6.00 11.04 -2.78
CA GLY A 317 -6.51 12.34 -3.20
C GLY A 317 -6.19 13.51 -2.25
N ASP A 318 -5.22 13.37 -1.30
CA ASP A 318 -4.90 14.44 -0.35
C ASP A 318 -4.29 15.64 -1.07
N THR A 319 -4.98 16.77 -1.03
CA THR A 319 -4.56 18.00 -1.71
C THR A 319 -3.36 18.68 -1.05
N ARG A 320 -3.08 18.40 0.23
CA ARG A 320 -1.86 18.88 0.92
C ARG A 320 -0.62 18.24 0.28
N ALA A 321 -0.71 16.93 -0.01
CA ALA A 321 0.33 16.20 -0.73
C ALA A 321 0.60 16.79 -2.12
N LYS A 322 -0.48 17.10 -2.86
CA LYS A 322 -0.36 17.74 -4.18
C LYS A 322 0.38 19.08 -4.10
N ALA A 323 0.00 19.92 -3.16
CA ALA A 323 0.61 21.25 -2.99
C ALA A 323 2.13 21.15 -2.66
N LEU A 324 2.51 20.20 -1.80
CA LEU A 324 3.91 19.96 -1.46
C LEU A 324 4.70 19.42 -2.66
N ALA A 325 4.15 18.45 -3.39
CA ALA A 325 4.76 17.90 -4.59
C ALA A 325 4.98 18.99 -5.65
N ASP A 326 3.96 19.80 -5.93
CA ASP A 326 4.05 20.91 -6.89
C ASP A 326 5.14 21.94 -6.49
N LYS A 327 5.24 22.26 -5.22
CA LYS A 327 6.26 23.18 -4.69
C LYS A 327 7.67 22.65 -4.93
N MET A 328 7.94 21.42 -4.52
CA MET A 328 9.26 20.79 -4.69
C MET A 328 9.64 20.65 -6.16
N VAL A 329 8.69 20.21 -7.02
CA VAL A 329 8.96 20.00 -8.44
C VAL A 329 9.15 21.32 -9.18
N SER A 330 8.35 22.33 -8.90
CA SER A 330 8.52 23.68 -9.53
C SER A 330 9.89 24.25 -9.22
N TRP A 331 10.36 24.11 -7.98
CA TRP A 331 11.69 24.53 -7.59
C TRP A 331 12.79 23.73 -8.32
N ILE A 332 12.79 22.38 -8.22
CA ILE A 332 13.88 21.56 -8.79
C ILE A 332 13.92 21.63 -10.32
N LYS A 333 12.77 21.72 -10.98
CA LYS A 333 12.66 21.91 -12.43
C LYS A 333 13.33 23.23 -12.86
N THR A 334 13.07 24.32 -12.13
CA THR A 334 13.73 25.63 -12.38
C THR A 334 15.23 25.55 -12.12
N LYS A 335 15.63 24.96 -10.99
CA LYS A 335 17.03 24.80 -10.56
C LYS A 335 17.86 24.03 -11.58
N THR A 336 17.27 23.05 -12.25
CA THR A 336 17.95 22.16 -13.22
C THR A 336 17.79 22.57 -14.67
N GLY A 337 17.10 23.70 -14.95
CA GLY A 337 16.80 24.12 -16.31
C GLY A 337 15.88 23.15 -17.05
N GLY A 338 15.04 22.39 -16.34
CA GLY A 338 14.14 21.39 -16.90
C GLY A 338 14.80 20.07 -17.27
N ALA A 339 16.06 19.83 -16.92
CA ALA A 339 16.79 18.59 -17.22
C ALA A 339 16.96 17.71 -15.97
N PRO A 340 16.30 16.53 -15.88
CA PRO A 340 16.43 15.62 -14.74
C PRO A 340 17.88 15.20 -14.45
N ALA A 341 18.70 15.04 -15.47
CA ALA A 341 20.14 14.70 -15.34
C ALA A 341 20.97 15.75 -14.59
N ASN A 342 20.44 16.95 -14.38
CA ASN A 342 21.11 18.02 -13.64
C ASN A 342 20.77 18.00 -12.13
N ILE A 343 19.87 17.15 -11.68
CA ILE A 343 19.59 16.94 -10.25
C ILE A 343 20.86 16.42 -9.57
N LYS A 344 21.14 16.93 -8.37
CA LYS A 344 22.34 16.56 -7.60
C LYS A 344 21.98 15.65 -6.43
N ASN A 345 22.95 14.88 -5.98
CA ASN A 345 22.83 14.00 -4.83
C ASN A 345 22.93 14.79 -3.51
N GLY A 346 21.98 15.66 -3.27
CA GLY A 346 21.80 16.45 -2.05
C GLY A 346 21.72 17.95 -2.29
N TYR A 347 20.94 18.59 -1.42
CA TYR A 347 20.72 20.04 -1.42
C TYR A 347 20.59 20.55 0.02
N LYS A 348 21.14 21.75 0.26
CA LYS A 348 20.74 22.52 1.43
C LYS A 348 19.27 22.89 1.34
N LEU A 349 18.64 23.20 2.45
CA LEU A 349 17.22 23.56 2.50
C LEU A 349 16.89 24.82 1.69
N ASP A 350 17.89 25.71 1.48
CA ASP A 350 17.78 26.89 0.61
C ASP A 350 17.88 26.57 -0.90
N GLY A 351 18.17 25.32 -1.26
CA GLY A 351 18.33 24.86 -2.63
C GLY A 351 19.76 24.93 -3.19
N THR A 352 20.76 25.25 -2.36
CA THR A 352 22.16 25.14 -2.76
C THR A 352 22.56 23.67 -2.87
N ALA A 353 23.14 23.26 -4.00
CA ALA A 353 23.59 21.88 -4.20
C ALA A 353 24.73 21.52 -3.24
N ILE A 354 24.66 20.34 -2.62
CA ILE A 354 25.70 19.74 -1.78
C ILE A 354 26.54 18.80 -2.64
N GLY A 355 25.87 17.91 -3.38
CA GLY A 355 26.53 16.97 -4.26
C GLY A 355 26.80 17.51 -5.66
N ASN A 356 27.40 16.68 -6.52
CA ASN A 356 27.86 17.10 -7.84
C ASN A 356 27.42 16.18 -9.00
N TYR A 357 26.78 15.03 -8.72
CA TYR A 357 26.29 14.08 -9.71
C TYR A 357 24.82 13.74 -9.51
N ALA A 358 24.20 13.14 -10.54
CA ALA A 358 22.83 12.64 -10.49
C ALA A 358 22.81 11.14 -10.20
N THR A 359 21.95 10.71 -9.29
CA THR A 359 21.69 9.29 -8.99
C THR A 359 20.19 9.04 -8.89
N ALA A 360 19.75 7.81 -9.18
CA ALA A 360 18.35 7.47 -9.32
C ALA A 360 17.55 7.74 -8.04
N VAL A 361 18.12 7.50 -6.86
CA VAL A 361 17.44 7.76 -5.59
C VAL A 361 17.10 9.24 -5.36
N PHE A 362 17.82 10.17 -5.99
CA PHE A 362 17.49 11.61 -5.96
C PHE A 362 16.63 12.06 -7.14
N VAL A 363 16.79 11.46 -8.32
CA VAL A 363 16.08 11.86 -9.54
C VAL A 363 14.66 11.30 -9.56
N ALA A 364 14.52 10.00 -9.36
CA ALA A 364 13.27 9.28 -9.55
C ALA A 364 12.11 9.81 -8.68
N PRO A 365 12.30 10.11 -7.39
CA PRO A 365 11.22 10.64 -6.55
C PRO A 365 10.69 12.00 -7.03
N PHE A 366 11.57 12.90 -7.49
CA PHE A 366 11.13 14.18 -8.07
C PHE A 366 10.36 14.00 -9.38
N ILE A 367 10.72 13.00 -10.20
CA ILE A 367 9.97 12.68 -11.42
C ILE A 367 8.58 12.15 -11.05
N SER A 368 8.49 11.25 -10.07
CA SER A 368 7.22 10.75 -9.56
C SER A 368 6.36 11.87 -8.98
N ALA A 369 6.93 12.77 -8.18
CA ALA A 369 6.22 13.94 -7.65
C ALA A 369 5.71 14.87 -8.76
N GLY A 370 6.44 14.98 -9.87
CA GLY A 370 6.03 15.76 -11.04
C GLY A 370 4.74 15.29 -11.69
N THR A 371 4.33 14.06 -11.46
CA THR A 371 3.07 13.53 -12.03
C THR A 371 1.81 14.18 -11.45
N ALA A 372 1.90 14.87 -10.32
CA ALA A 372 0.77 15.54 -9.68
C ALA A 372 0.26 16.79 -10.44
N ASN A 373 0.96 17.22 -11.50
CA ASN A 373 0.57 18.42 -12.26
C ASN A 373 0.88 18.27 -13.75
N SER A 374 -0.11 18.48 -14.58
CA SER A 374 0.01 18.38 -16.06
C SER A 374 1.04 19.35 -16.66
N ASN A 375 1.34 20.46 -16.01
CA ASN A 375 2.38 21.42 -16.44
C ASN A 375 3.81 20.81 -16.40
N HIS A 376 3.97 19.65 -15.78
CA HIS A 376 5.23 18.94 -15.69
C HIS A 376 5.37 17.79 -16.70
N GLN A 377 4.47 17.67 -17.71
CA GLN A 377 4.49 16.54 -18.65
C GLN A 377 5.84 16.32 -19.33
N ALA A 378 6.47 17.38 -19.85
CA ALA A 378 7.79 17.28 -20.49
C ALA A 378 8.88 16.83 -19.51
N TRP A 379 8.80 17.29 -18.25
CA TRP A 379 9.70 16.87 -17.17
C TRP A 379 9.53 15.37 -16.85
N VAL A 380 8.30 14.89 -16.69
CA VAL A 380 7.98 13.48 -16.44
C VAL A 380 8.46 12.61 -17.59
N ASN A 381 8.28 13.04 -18.84
CA ASN A 381 8.75 12.33 -20.03
C ASN A 381 10.28 12.20 -20.05
N ALA A 382 11.01 13.29 -19.83
CA ALA A 382 12.47 13.30 -19.79
C ALA A 382 13.01 12.46 -18.62
N GLY A 383 12.32 12.52 -17.48
CA GLY A 383 12.66 11.70 -16.30
C GLY A 383 12.50 10.22 -16.55
N TRP A 384 11.40 9.80 -17.17
CA TRP A 384 11.19 8.40 -17.54
C TRP A 384 12.33 7.87 -18.42
N ASP A 385 12.71 8.63 -19.46
CA ASP A 385 13.79 8.23 -20.36
C ASP A 385 15.15 8.13 -19.64
N TRP A 386 15.39 8.98 -18.65
CA TRP A 386 16.60 8.93 -17.84
C TRP A 386 16.61 7.71 -16.89
N MET A 387 15.45 7.38 -16.27
CA MET A 387 15.31 6.38 -15.21
C MET A 387 15.26 4.94 -15.71
N LYS A 388 14.52 4.68 -16.79
CA LYS A 388 14.08 3.35 -17.22
C LYS A 388 15.18 2.31 -17.42
N ASN A 389 16.41 2.74 -17.67
CA ASN A 389 17.57 1.87 -17.86
C ASN A 389 18.74 2.21 -16.92
N LYS A 390 18.54 3.13 -15.96
CA LYS A 390 19.60 3.56 -15.06
C LYS A 390 19.89 2.46 -14.06
N LYS A 391 21.18 2.08 -13.93
CA LYS A 391 21.67 1.03 -13.03
C LYS A 391 22.85 1.58 -12.26
N GLU A 392 22.83 1.44 -10.95
CA GLU A 392 23.81 2.02 -10.04
C GLU A 392 24.13 1.06 -8.89
N ASP A 393 23.57 1.28 -7.71
CA ASP A 393 23.76 0.48 -6.51
C ASP A 393 22.41 -0.02 -5.95
N TYR A 394 22.48 -0.81 -4.87
CA TYR A 394 21.27 -1.36 -4.23
C TYR A 394 20.22 -0.29 -3.93
N PHE A 395 20.61 0.81 -3.27
CA PHE A 395 19.66 1.81 -2.81
C PHE A 395 19.03 2.57 -3.98
N SER A 396 19.88 3.03 -4.91
CA SER A 396 19.41 3.74 -6.11
C SER A 396 18.55 2.86 -7.01
N ASP A 397 18.97 1.62 -7.29
CA ASP A 397 18.27 0.72 -8.20
C ASP A 397 16.94 0.23 -7.61
N THR A 398 16.93 -0.11 -6.32
CA THR A 398 15.72 -0.58 -5.65
C THR A 398 14.66 0.52 -5.59
N TYR A 399 15.08 1.72 -5.22
CA TYR A 399 14.15 2.84 -5.12
C TYR A 399 13.71 3.34 -6.51
N ASN A 400 14.58 3.22 -7.53
CA ASN A 400 14.21 3.48 -8.93
C ASN A 400 13.11 2.52 -9.42
N LEU A 401 13.21 1.23 -9.13
CA LEU A 401 12.18 0.25 -9.49
C LEU A 401 10.82 0.58 -8.85
N LEU A 402 10.80 0.98 -7.58
CA LEU A 402 9.56 1.42 -6.91
C LEU A 402 8.94 2.63 -7.62
N ASN A 403 9.75 3.60 -8.04
CA ASN A 403 9.28 4.76 -8.81
C ASN A 403 8.78 4.37 -10.22
N LEU A 404 9.45 3.44 -10.91
CA LEU A 404 9.02 2.93 -12.21
C LEU A 404 7.68 2.19 -12.11
N LEU A 405 7.45 1.41 -11.06
CA LEU A 405 6.16 0.76 -10.76
C LEU A 405 5.04 1.80 -10.58
N PHE A 406 5.31 2.87 -9.84
CA PHE A 406 4.36 3.96 -9.66
C PHE A 406 4.07 4.70 -10.98
N LEU A 407 5.12 5.17 -11.68
CA LEU A 407 4.99 5.95 -12.93
C LEU A 407 4.26 5.21 -14.04
N SER A 408 4.42 3.88 -14.11
CA SER A 408 3.74 3.03 -15.10
C SER A 408 2.30 2.67 -14.73
N GLY A 409 1.82 3.05 -13.53
CA GLY A 409 0.50 2.66 -13.03
C GLY A 409 0.41 1.20 -12.59
N ASN A 410 1.51 0.62 -12.15
CA ASN A 410 1.55 -0.75 -11.66
C ASN A 410 1.60 -0.85 -10.12
N TRP A 411 1.54 0.28 -9.42
CA TRP A 411 1.37 0.34 -7.98
C TRP A 411 -0.11 0.53 -7.64
N TRP A 412 -0.79 -0.51 -7.22
CA TRP A 412 -2.21 -0.44 -6.88
C TRP A 412 -2.44 -0.14 -5.39
N LYS A 413 -3.57 0.52 -5.10
CA LYS A 413 -4.01 0.81 -3.73
C LYS A 413 -4.47 -0.50 -3.07
N PRO A 414 -3.96 -0.86 -1.87
CA PRO A 414 -4.56 -1.95 -1.10
C PRO A 414 -6.00 -1.59 -0.69
N GLY A 415 -6.86 -2.58 -0.58
CA GLY A 415 -8.29 -2.37 -0.35
C GLY A 415 -9.13 -2.11 -1.62
N GLY A 416 -8.49 -1.82 -2.77
CA GLY A 416 -9.17 -1.74 -4.08
C GLY A 416 -9.26 -3.08 -4.82
N ALA A 417 -8.73 -4.19 -4.29
CA ALA A 417 -9.19 -5.53 -4.52
C ALA A 417 -10.07 -5.88 -3.34
N THR A 418 -11.33 -5.75 -3.51
CA THR A 418 -12.17 -6.82 -3.09
C THR A 418 -11.51 -8.13 -3.60
N VAL A 419 -11.01 -9.03 -2.76
CA VAL A 419 -11.55 -10.41 -2.88
C VAL A 419 -12.94 -10.16 -3.40
N PRO A 420 -13.42 -10.69 -4.59
CA PRO A 420 -14.79 -10.42 -4.98
C PRO A 420 -15.54 -10.57 -3.68
N GLU A 421 -15.96 -9.43 -3.13
CA GLU A 421 -16.68 -9.43 -1.85
C GLU A 421 -17.83 -10.34 -2.19
N ALA A 422 -17.95 -11.44 -1.47
CA ALA A 422 -18.94 -12.41 -1.83
C ALA A 422 -20.17 -11.58 -2.07
N PRO A 423 -20.76 -11.60 -3.26
CA PRO A 423 -21.59 -10.51 -3.75
C PRO A 423 -22.55 -10.10 -2.66
N ASN A 424 -22.69 -8.80 -2.39
CA ASN A 424 -23.67 -8.35 -1.41
C ASN A 424 -25.05 -8.77 -1.92
N LEU A 425 -25.52 -9.91 -1.43
CA LEU A 425 -26.79 -10.52 -1.82
C LEU A 425 -27.99 -9.68 -1.39
N ALA A 426 -27.77 -8.73 -0.44
CA ALA A 426 -28.79 -7.83 0.06
C ALA A 426 -28.96 -6.55 -0.80
N LEU A 427 -27.98 -6.23 -1.67
CA LEU A 427 -27.99 -4.98 -2.43
C LEU A 427 -29.25 -4.84 -3.29
N ASN A 428 -29.98 -3.74 -3.09
CA ASN A 428 -31.26 -3.42 -3.78
C ASN A 428 -32.34 -4.50 -3.63
N LYS A 429 -32.30 -5.31 -2.56
CA LYS A 429 -33.32 -6.30 -2.24
C LYS A 429 -34.44 -5.70 -1.38
N THR A 430 -35.52 -6.42 -1.28
CA THR A 430 -36.64 -6.04 -0.42
C THR A 430 -36.24 -6.16 1.05
N ALA A 431 -36.29 -5.07 1.76
CA ALA A 431 -36.11 -5.05 3.21
C ALA A 431 -37.42 -4.70 3.92
N VAL A 432 -37.63 -5.31 5.09
CA VAL A 432 -38.82 -5.09 5.93
C VAL A 432 -38.36 -4.89 7.37
N SER A 433 -38.95 -3.92 8.07
CA SER A 433 -38.63 -3.63 9.48
C SER A 433 -39.88 -3.67 10.36
N SER A 434 -39.65 -3.84 11.66
CA SER A 434 -40.71 -3.75 12.69
C SER A 434 -41.33 -2.37 12.72
N THR A 435 -40.52 -1.32 12.69
CA THR A 435 -40.93 0.08 12.64
C THR A 435 -39.99 0.92 11.79
N MET A 436 -40.35 2.15 11.50
CA MET A 436 -39.46 3.19 10.98
C MET A 436 -39.70 4.49 11.73
N GLU A 437 -38.67 5.35 11.85
CA GLU A 437 -38.70 6.64 12.51
C GLU A 437 -39.62 7.63 11.76
N GLY A 438 -39.58 7.61 10.44
CA GLY A 438 -40.38 8.51 9.59
C GLY A 438 -40.01 8.40 8.11
N VAL A 439 -40.57 9.31 7.32
CA VAL A 439 -40.27 9.41 5.89
C VAL A 439 -38.79 9.71 5.66
N GLY A 440 -38.13 8.96 4.79
CA GLY A 440 -36.70 9.05 4.48
C GLY A 440 -35.83 8.07 5.27
N PHE A 441 -36.42 7.26 6.19
CA PHE A 441 -35.76 6.25 7.00
C PHE A 441 -36.35 4.85 6.77
N GLU A 442 -36.80 4.60 5.54
CA GLU A 442 -37.40 3.34 5.12
C GLU A 442 -36.36 2.20 5.17
N PRO A 443 -36.79 0.92 5.36
CA PRO A 443 -35.87 -0.21 5.48
C PRO A 443 -35.03 -0.46 4.22
N ASP A 444 -35.50 -0.10 3.03
CA ASP A 444 -34.74 -0.19 1.77
C ASP A 444 -33.50 0.70 1.75
N LYS A 445 -33.43 1.74 2.56
CA LYS A 445 -32.27 2.61 2.73
C LYS A 445 -31.08 1.92 3.40
N ALA A 446 -31.30 0.80 4.07
CA ALA A 446 -30.21 0.00 4.65
C ALA A 446 -29.62 -1.02 3.65
N VAL A 447 -30.12 -1.08 2.41
CA VAL A 447 -29.67 -2.04 1.39
C VAL A 447 -29.50 -1.41 0.00
N ASP A 448 -29.46 -0.07 -0.08
CA ASP A 448 -29.41 0.68 -1.35
C ASP A 448 -27.97 0.95 -1.84
N GLY A 449 -26.95 0.55 -1.07
CA GLY A 449 -25.53 0.76 -1.39
C GLY A 449 -25.04 2.20 -1.20
N ASN A 450 -25.86 3.06 -0.59
CA ASN A 450 -25.56 4.47 -0.38
C ASN A 450 -25.34 4.79 1.10
N GLN A 451 -24.11 4.92 1.52
CA GLN A 451 -23.71 5.22 2.91
C GLN A 451 -24.19 6.59 3.46
N MET A 452 -24.92 7.38 2.64
CA MET A 452 -25.50 8.65 3.06
C MET A 452 -27.00 8.53 3.37
N THR A 453 -27.63 7.39 3.10
CA THR A 453 -29.00 7.03 3.45
C THR A 453 -28.97 5.98 4.56
N ARG A 454 -30.08 5.85 5.30
CA ARG A 454 -30.16 4.90 6.41
C ARG A 454 -31.59 4.47 6.70
N TRP A 455 -31.78 3.26 7.19
CA TRP A 455 -32.96 2.90 7.95
C TRP A 455 -32.78 3.34 9.39
N ALA A 456 -33.87 3.79 10.02
CA ALA A 456 -33.95 3.98 11.45
C ALA A 456 -35.29 3.47 11.99
N SER A 457 -35.25 2.73 13.11
CA SER A 457 -36.44 2.30 13.83
C SER A 457 -37.04 3.45 14.65
N ARG A 458 -38.23 3.23 15.20
CA ARG A 458 -38.81 4.14 16.18
C ARG A 458 -37.88 4.34 17.38
N GLU A 459 -37.74 5.59 17.81
CA GLU A 459 -36.97 5.92 18.99
C GLU A 459 -37.55 5.31 20.27
N GLY A 460 -36.68 4.99 21.21
CA GLY A 460 -37.06 4.60 22.56
C GLY A 460 -37.72 3.20 22.68
N THR A 461 -37.70 2.37 21.63
CA THR A 461 -38.40 1.07 21.61
C THR A 461 -37.45 -0.11 21.50
N ASP A 462 -37.66 -1.14 22.33
CA ASP A 462 -37.02 -2.48 22.26
C ASP A 462 -38.13 -3.55 22.43
N PRO A 463 -38.02 -4.69 21.71
CA PRO A 463 -37.11 -4.97 20.61
C PRO A 463 -37.57 -4.38 19.28
N GLU A 464 -36.61 -4.17 18.35
CA GLU A 464 -36.89 -3.80 16.97
C GLU A 464 -36.04 -4.65 16.03
N TRP A 465 -36.48 -4.80 14.76
CA TRP A 465 -35.77 -5.64 13.80
C TRP A 465 -35.90 -5.12 12.37
N ILE A 466 -34.94 -5.55 11.55
CA ILE A 466 -34.98 -5.43 10.09
C ILE A 466 -34.53 -6.73 9.46
N TYR A 467 -35.21 -7.21 8.42
CA TYR A 467 -34.75 -8.34 7.61
C TYR A 467 -34.75 -8.01 6.12
N VAL A 468 -33.94 -8.76 5.40
CA VAL A 468 -33.79 -8.69 3.93
C VAL A 468 -34.26 -10.01 3.31
N ASP A 469 -35.09 -9.97 2.25
CA ASP A 469 -35.42 -11.11 1.39
C ASP A 469 -34.41 -11.15 0.23
N LEU A 470 -33.51 -12.11 0.23
CA LEU A 470 -32.50 -12.31 -0.81
C LEU A 470 -33.10 -12.77 -2.15
N GLY A 471 -34.42 -13.12 -2.17
CA GLY A 471 -35.18 -13.55 -3.36
C GLY A 471 -35.09 -15.05 -3.62
N ALA A 472 -34.07 -15.74 -3.18
CA ALA A 472 -33.86 -17.18 -3.27
C ALA A 472 -33.01 -17.66 -2.09
N VAL A 473 -32.94 -18.99 -1.88
CA VAL A 473 -32.01 -19.56 -0.90
C VAL A 473 -30.59 -19.51 -1.46
N HIS A 474 -29.70 -18.87 -0.73
CA HIS A 474 -28.27 -18.73 -1.00
C HIS A 474 -27.45 -19.38 0.12
N GLN A 475 -26.18 -19.75 -0.18
CA GLN A 475 -25.21 -20.11 0.86
C GLN A 475 -24.57 -18.83 1.37
N ILE A 476 -25.04 -18.32 2.51
CA ILE A 476 -24.47 -17.10 3.10
C ILE A 476 -23.22 -17.43 3.91
N THR A 477 -22.24 -16.52 3.89
CA THR A 477 -20.94 -16.67 4.56
C THR A 477 -20.64 -15.54 5.53
N GLY A 478 -21.48 -14.50 5.60
CA GLY A 478 -21.31 -13.40 6.54
C GLY A 478 -22.39 -12.33 6.44
N VAL A 479 -22.38 -11.46 7.43
CA VAL A 479 -23.23 -10.27 7.52
C VAL A 479 -22.35 -9.09 7.91
N LYS A 480 -22.59 -7.92 7.28
CA LYS A 480 -21.99 -6.65 7.71
C LYS A 480 -23.11 -5.67 8.08
N LEU A 481 -22.97 -5.06 9.25
CA LEU A 481 -23.88 -4.01 9.73
C LEU A 481 -23.09 -2.72 9.90
N ARG A 482 -23.43 -1.70 9.12
CA ARG A 482 -22.87 -0.37 9.29
C ARG A 482 -23.85 0.48 10.07
N TRP A 483 -23.59 0.62 11.35
CA TRP A 483 -24.42 1.42 12.26
C TRP A 483 -24.22 2.92 12.05
N GLU A 484 -25.29 3.65 12.26
CA GLU A 484 -25.28 5.07 12.57
C GLU A 484 -25.00 5.24 14.08
N VAL A 485 -25.08 6.45 14.63
CA VAL A 485 -24.89 6.67 16.08
C VAL A 485 -25.87 5.86 16.93
N ALA A 486 -27.07 5.58 16.43
CA ALA A 486 -28.11 4.78 17.09
C ALA A 486 -27.91 3.27 16.80
N TYR A 487 -27.10 2.60 17.60
CA TYR A 487 -26.70 1.21 17.43
C TYR A 487 -27.34 0.26 18.43
N ALA A 488 -27.25 -1.06 18.15
CA ALA A 488 -27.65 -2.10 19.08
C ALA A 488 -26.48 -2.51 20.00
N LYS A 489 -26.67 -2.40 21.31
CA LYS A 489 -25.74 -2.97 22.32
C LYS A 489 -25.89 -4.48 22.43
N ARG A 490 -27.12 -4.98 22.36
CA ARG A 490 -27.41 -6.41 22.35
C ARG A 490 -28.31 -6.72 21.16
N TYR A 491 -27.84 -7.60 20.30
CA TYR A 491 -28.59 -8.03 19.13
C TYR A 491 -28.19 -9.44 18.68
N LYS A 492 -28.96 -10.00 17.74
CA LYS A 492 -28.67 -11.26 17.09
C LYS A 492 -28.92 -11.18 15.60
N ILE A 493 -28.24 -12.06 14.85
CA ILE A 493 -28.51 -12.34 13.45
C ILE A 493 -29.25 -13.66 13.37
N GLU A 494 -30.35 -13.66 12.63
CA GLU A 494 -31.19 -14.80 12.43
C GLU A 494 -31.43 -15.01 10.94
N ILE A 495 -31.63 -16.26 10.55
CA ILE A 495 -31.86 -16.65 9.15
C ILE A 495 -33.13 -17.48 9.01
N SER A 496 -33.72 -17.47 7.81
CA SER A 496 -34.82 -18.34 7.45
C SER A 496 -34.69 -18.81 6.01
N THR A 497 -35.17 -20.03 5.74
CA THR A 497 -35.29 -20.64 4.40
C THR A 497 -36.75 -20.73 3.94
N ASP A 498 -37.70 -20.11 4.63
CA ASP A 498 -39.10 -20.13 4.30
C ASP A 498 -39.35 -19.70 2.83
N SER A 499 -40.33 -20.31 2.16
CA SER A 499 -40.64 -20.01 0.76
C SER A 499 -41.53 -18.77 0.57
N GLY A 500 -42.21 -18.34 1.64
CA GLY A 500 -43.05 -17.14 1.74
C GLY A 500 -42.54 -16.16 2.80
N ALA A 501 -43.45 -15.39 3.39
CA ALA A 501 -43.06 -14.51 4.52
C ALA A 501 -42.41 -15.34 5.64
N PRO A 502 -41.28 -14.86 6.22
CA PRO A 502 -40.51 -15.69 7.16
C PRO A 502 -41.24 -15.79 8.52
N GLU A 503 -41.53 -17.01 8.94
CA GLU A 503 -42.17 -17.35 10.22
C GLU A 503 -41.19 -18.07 11.16
N HIS A 504 -40.23 -18.82 10.61
CA HIS A 504 -39.26 -19.63 11.35
C HIS A 504 -37.88 -19.01 11.26
N TRP A 505 -37.32 -18.64 12.42
CA TRP A 505 -36.03 -18.00 12.51
C TRP A 505 -35.03 -18.84 13.29
N GLN A 506 -33.84 -19.04 12.71
CA GLN A 506 -32.68 -19.69 13.33
C GLN A 506 -31.64 -18.64 13.69
N GLU A 507 -31.26 -18.55 14.97
CA GLU A 507 -30.15 -17.71 15.40
C GLU A 507 -28.83 -18.29 14.89
N VAL A 508 -27.99 -17.44 14.29
CA VAL A 508 -26.67 -17.80 13.75
C VAL A 508 -25.54 -16.98 14.36
N TYR A 509 -25.86 -15.88 15.02
CA TYR A 509 -24.94 -15.02 15.76
C TYR A 509 -25.69 -14.22 16.81
N SER A 510 -25.03 -13.95 17.95
CA SER A 510 -25.52 -12.98 18.92
C SER A 510 -24.38 -12.28 19.66
N THR A 511 -24.62 -11.04 20.11
CA THR A 511 -23.70 -10.26 20.93
C THR A 511 -24.45 -9.52 22.03
N SER A 512 -23.75 -9.26 23.14
CA SER A 512 -24.20 -8.40 24.24
C SER A 512 -23.32 -7.18 24.47
N SER A 513 -22.37 -6.94 23.57
CA SER A 513 -21.35 -5.91 23.66
C SER A 513 -21.14 -5.13 22.35
N GLY A 514 -22.21 -4.94 21.57
CA GLY A 514 -22.16 -4.09 20.38
C GLY A 514 -21.78 -2.65 20.79
N ASP A 515 -20.94 -2.01 20.01
CA ASP A 515 -20.35 -0.69 20.24
C ASP A 515 -20.57 0.28 19.07
N GLY A 516 -21.36 -0.12 18.06
CA GLY A 516 -21.65 0.67 16.86
C GLY A 516 -20.55 0.60 15.79
N GLY A 517 -20.57 1.54 14.85
CA GLY A 517 -19.61 1.55 13.74
C GLY A 517 -19.87 0.45 12.71
N LEU A 518 -18.88 -0.38 12.42
CA LEU A 518 -18.97 -1.48 11.45
C LEU A 518 -18.80 -2.83 12.15
N ASP A 519 -19.86 -3.63 12.18
CA ASP A 519 -19.81 -5.03 12.59
C ASP A 519 -19.62 -5.95 11.38
N GLU A 520 -18.49 -6.65 11.30
CA GLU A 520 -18.24 -7.73 10.33
C GLU A 520 -18.41 -9.09 11.03
N ILE A 521 -19.46 -9.80 10.64
CA ILE A 521 -19.91 -11.05 11.27
C ILE A 521 -19.66 -12.21 10.30
N PRO A 522 -18.52 -12.92 10.38
CA PRO A 522 -18.28 -14.11 9.57
C PRO A 522 -19.16 -15.25 10.04
N LEU A 523 -19.79 -15.97 9.09
CA LEU A 523 -20.61 -17.14 9.35
C LEU A 523 -20.02 -18.36 8.63
N SER A 524 -20.16 -19.54 9.24
CA SER A 524 -19.99 -20.78 8.49
C SER A 524 -21.04 -20.85 7.38
N PRO A 525 -20.72 -21.32 6.16
CA PRO A 525 -21.68 -21.37 5.06
C PRO A 525 -22.98 -22.07 5.47
N GLN A 526 -24.12 -21.39 5.34
CA GLN A 526 -25.44 -21.95 5.64
C GLN A 526 -26.52 -21.39 4.73
N PRO A 527 -27.59 -22.19 4.44
CA PRO A 527 -28.64 -21.78 3.55
C PRO A 527 -29.53 -20.72 4.20
N ALA A 528 -29.78 -19.61 3.49
CA ALA A 528 -30.72 -18.58 3.91
C ALA A 528 -31.37 -17.91 2.71
N ARG A 529 -32.68 -17.64 2.77
CA ARG A 529 -33.39 -16.72 1.92
C ARG A 529 -33.62 -15.37 2.62
N TYR A 530 -33.90 -15.42 3.93
CA TYR A 530 -34.10 -14.23 4.74
C TYR A 530 -33.00 -14.13 5.77
N VAL A 531 -32.50 -12.92 5.98
CA VAL A 531 -31.51 -12.60 7.00
C VAL A 531 -32.02 -11.43 7.82
N ARG A 532 -32.09 -11.57 9.14
CA ARG A 532 -32.63 -10.56 10.07
C ARG A 532 -31.59 -10.12 11.09
N MET A 533 -31.46 -8.82 11.28
CA MET A 533 -30.93 -8.24 12.51
C MET A 533 -32.08 -8.03 13.49
N TYR A 534 -31.97 -8.63 14.68
CA TYR A 534 -32.94 -8.48 15.77
C TYR A 534 -32.29 -7.79 16.95
N GLY A 535 -32.60 -6.49 17.14
CA GLY A 535 -32.11 -5.68 18.23
C GLY A 535 -32.88 -5.92 19.51
N ILE A 536 -32.17 -6.26 20.59
CA ILE A 536 -32.72 -6.64 21.89
C ILE A 536 -32.56 -5.48 22.89
N GLU A 537 -31.45 -4.74 22.82
CA GLU A 537 -31.13 -3.62 23.71
C GLU A 537 -30.37 -2.56 22.91
N ARG A 538 -30.86 -1.34 22.92
CA ARG A 538 -30.22 -0.18 22.30
C ARG A 538 -28.94 0.23 23.03
N GLY A 539 -27.96 0.75 22.30
CA GLY A 539 -26.75 1.36 22.86
C GLY A 539 -26.92 2.85 23.23
N THR A 540 -28.00 3.48 22.72
CA THR A 540 -28.25 4.91 22.87
C THR A 540 -29.74 5.15 23.23
N PRO A 541 -30.13 6.39 23.65
CA PRO A 541 -31.54 6.72 23.88
C PRO A 541 -32.42 6.70 22.62
N TYR A 542 -31.83 6.73 21.42
CA TYR A 542 -32.52 6.71 20.12
C TYR A 542 -33.11 5.32 19.81
N GLY A 543 -33.30 4.99 18.54
CA GLY A 543 -33.68 3.65 18.08
C GLY A 543 -32.49 2.78 17.67
N TYR A 544 -32.71 2.02 16.59
CA TYR A 544 -31.67 1.30 15.85
C TYR A 544 -31.58 1.93 14.46
N SER A 545 -30.36 2.19 13.96
CA SER A 545 -30.17 2.84 12.67
C SER A 545 -28.98 2.25 11.92
N LEU A 546 -29.23 1.82 10.69
CA LEU A 546 -28.24 1.21 9.80
C LEU A 546 -28.08 2.04 8.53
N TYR A 547 -26.86 2.47 8.23
CA TYR A 547 -26.52 2.96 6.90
C TYR A 547 -26.53 1.84 5.88
N GLU A 548 -25.97 0.65 6.25
CA GLU A 548 -25.97 -0.52 5.37
C GLU A 548 -26.11 -1.82 6.15
N PHE A 549 -26.90 -2.74 5.57
CA PHE A 549 -27.06 -4.12 5.96
C PHE A 549 -26.66 -5.01 4.77
N GLU A 550 -25.45 -5.55 4.80
CA GLU A 550 -24.94 -6.39 3.72
C GLU A 550 -24.95 -7.85 4.12
N VAL A 551 -25.25 -8.73 3.15
CA VAL A 551 -25.20 -10.18 3.30
C VAL A 551 -24.25 -10.73 2.26
N THR A 552 -23.21 -11.44 2.69
CA THR A 552 -22.21 -12.04 1.81
C THR A 552 -22.47 -13.54 1.62
N GLY A 553 -22.26 -14.05 0.43
CA GLY A 553 -22.50 -15.45 0.11
C GLY A 553 -22.40 -15.75 -1.39
N GLN A 554 -22.87 -16.96 -1.79
CA GLN A 554 -22.91 -17.46 -3.17
C GLN A 554 -24.30 -17.91 -3.56
#